data_9da7c78a51b35c92ddc97c95ea85ded6
#
_entry.id   9da7c78a51b35c92ddc97c95ea85ded6
#
_cell.length_a   1.000
_cell.length_b   1.000
_cell.length_c   1.000
_cell.angle_alpha   90.00
_cell.angle_beta   90.00
_cell.angle_gamma   90.00
#
_symmetry.space_group_name_H-M   'P 1'
#
loop_
_entity.id
_entity.type
_entity.pdbx_description
1 polymer ?
#
loop_
_entity_poly.entity_id
_entity_poly.type
_entity_poly.pdbx_seq_one_letter_code
_entity_poly.pdbx_strand_id
1 'polypeptide(L)'
;MPRIGNDIIDLNLAKTQSNWQRRGFLEKQYTQKEQAAILKSENPFDQVWLFWSMKEAAYKCHVQQFQKRFFAPQKFLCKILSNQSGIVQFNTLIYHIKYIVTNNYIYTVAIEKNDIKMVSKLFFIDTILNTTKIIDKKIQAYFSSAIQIKKNALGIPFIYQNSEKTTITLTKTHHGNYGAFAFILDNEF
;
A
#
# COMPACT_ATOMS: atom_id res chain seq x y z
N MET A 1 -11.86 1.63 -14.95
CA MET A 1 -11.60 0.61 -13.90
C MET A 1 -11.14 1.26 -12.64
N PRO A 2 -11.63 0.81 -11.47
CA PRO A 2 -11.16 1.31 -10.20
C PRO A 2 -9.69 0.95 -9.95
N ARG A 3 -9.00 1.78 -9.19
CA ARG A 3 -7.57 1.63 -8.86
C ARG A 3 -7.40 1.15 -7.43
N ILE A 4 -6.27 0.49 -7.20
CA ILE A 4 -5.92 -0.09 -5.91
C ILE A 4 -4.44 0.15 -5.62
N GLY A 5 -4.12 0.48 -4.38
CA GLY A 5 -2.75 0.51 -3.87
C GLY A 5 -2.64 -0.25 -2.57
N ASN A 6 -1.49 -0.80 -2.27
CA ASN A 6 -1.24 -1.41 -0.96
C ASN A 6 0.16 -1.09 -0.46
N ASP A 7 0.30 -1.14 0.85
CA ASP A 7 1.58 -1.00 1.51
C ASP A 7 1.70 -1.90 2.72
N ILE A 8 2.93 -2.31 3.04
CA ILE A 8 3.26 -3.15 4.20
C ILE A 8 4.48 -2.56 4.92
N ILE A 9 4.41 -2.48 6.24
CA ILE A 9 5.53 -2.10 7.10
C ILE A 9 5.81 -3.25 8.06
N ASP A 10 7.02 -3.81 7.99
CA ASP A 10 7.58 -4.67 9.04
C ASP A 10 8.04 -3.77 10.18
N LEU A 11 7.32 -3.79 11.31
CA LEU A 11 7.58 -2.90 12.45
C LEU A 11 8.91 -3.22 13.16
N ASN A 12 9.32 -4.48 13.15
CA ASN A 12 10.61 -4.86 13.74
C ASN A 12 11.77 -4.30 12.91
N LEU A 13 11.68 -4.36 11.59
CA LEU A 13 12.66 -3.78 10.71
C LEU A 13 12.62 -2.23 10.76
N ALA A 14 11.45 -1.63 10.79
CA ALA A 14 11.28 -0.18 10.86
C ALA A 14 11.92 0.45 12.11
N LYS A 15 11.93 -0.26 13.25
CA LYS A 15 12.61 0.17 14.48
C LYS A 15 14.12 0.35 14.30
N THR A 16 14.73 -0.41 13.41
CA THR A 16 16.19 -0.39 13.19
C THR A 16 16.60 0.42 11.96
N GLN A 17 15.78 0.44 10.92
CA GLN A 17 16.10 1.12 9.66
C GLN A 17 15.83 2.63 9.67
N SER A 18 14.89 3.10 10.49
CA SER A 18 14.43 4.48 10.41
C SER A 18 14.26 5.12 11.77
N ASN A 19 15.05 6.15 12.02
CA ASN A 19 14.84 7.05 13.15
C ASN A 19 13.79 8.12 12.77
N TRP A 20 12.52 7.86 13.07
CA TRP A 20 11.43 8.80 12.82
C TRP A 20 11.48 10.04 13.72
N GLN A 21 12.20 9.98 14.87
CA GLN A 21 12.39 11.09 15.79
C GLN A 21 13.54 12.03 15.37
N ARG A 22 14.28 11.68 14.32
CA ARG A 22 15.33 12.59 13.81
C ARG A 22 14.73 13.92 13.39
N ARG A 23 15.47 14.99 13.62
CA ARG A 23 15.07 16.36 13.27
C ARG A 23 14.63 16.45 11.80
N GLY A 24 13.47 17.04 11.56
CA GLY A 24 12.93 17.27 10.23
C GLY A 24 12.24 16.06 9.59
N PHE A 25 12.17 14.89 10.24
CA PHE A 25 11.49 13.73 9.66
C PHE A 25 9.97 13.96 9.60
N LEU A 26 9.37 14.32 10.73
CA LEU A 26 7.93 14.54 10.79
C LEU A 26 7.50 15.71 9.90
N GLU A 27 8.25 16.78 9.91
CA GLU A 27 7.99 18.01 9.13
C GLU A 27 8.03 17.75 7.62
N LYS A 28 8.84 16.80 7.16
CA LYS A 28 8.91 16.44 5.73
C LYS A 28 7.76 15.57 5.25
N GLN A 29 7.22 14.73 6.13
CA GLN A 29 6.28 13.68 5.76
C GLN A 29 4.84 14.00 6.11
N TYR A 30 4.62 14.77 7.19
CA TYR A 30 3.32 14.95 7.82
C TYR A 30 2.93 16.41 7.97
N THR A 31 1.64 16.69 7.81
CA THR A 31 1.07 18.01 8.14
C THR A 31 1.14 18.27 9.63
N GLN A 32 1.01 19.53 10.06
CA GLN A 32 0.98 19.88 11.49
C GLN A 32 -0.10 19.10 12.27
N LYS A 33 -1.29 18.88 11.66
CA LYS A 33 -2.38 18.11 12.28
C LYS A 33 -1.99 16.64 12.48
N GLU A 34 -1.35 16.03 11.47
CA GLU A 34 -0.88 14.65 11.55
C GLU A 34 0.27 14.53 12.58
N GLN A 35 1.21 15.48 12.61
CA GLN A 35 2.27 15.52 13.63
C GLN A 35 1.70 15.60 15.05
N ALA A 36 0.71 16.45 15.26
CA ALA A 36 0.04 16.58 16.55
C ALA A 36 -0.68 15.28 16.94
N ALA A 37 -1.32 14.59 15.97
CA ALA A 37 -1.97 13.30 16.19
C ALA A 37 -0.95 12.20 16.53
N ILE A 38 0.20 12.18 15.84
CA ILE A 38 1.29 11.25 16.12
C ILE A 38 1.81 11.44 17.55
N LEU A 39 2.15 12.67 17.92
CA LEU A 39 2.76 12.98 19.21
C LEU A 39 1.81 12.82 20.41
N LYS A 40 0.49 12.88 20.18
CA LYS A 40 -0.55 12.64 21.20
C LYS A 40 -1.00 11.18 21.28
N SER A 41 -0.58 10.32 20.35
CA SER A 41 -0.94 8.92 20.32
C SER A 41 -0.34 8.17 21.53
N GLU A 42 -1.05 7.18 22.06
CA GLU A 42 -0.51 6.23 23.07
C GLU A 42 0.70 5.47 22.53
N ASN A 43 0.73 5.20 21.20
CA ASN A 43 1.87 4.60 20.53
C ASN A 43 2.28 5.47 19.31
N PRO A 44 3.12 6.51 19.51
CA PRO A 44 3.56 7.38 18.43
C PRO A 44 4.31 6.65 17.32
N PHE A 45 5.06 5.59 17.65
CA PHE A 45 5.77 4.78 16.65
C PHE A 45 4.80 4.12 15.66
N ASP A 46 3.79 3.41 16.16
CA ASP A 46 2.81 2.77 15.27
C ASP A 46 2.01 3.81 14.48
N GLN A 47 1.69 4.95 15.10
CA GLN A 47 0.95 6.04 14.44
C GLN A 47 1.73 6.67 13.27
N VAL A 48 3.05 6.85 13.41
CA VAL A 48 3.94 7.31 12.33
C VAL A 48 3.84 6.35 11.16
N TRP A 49 4.05 5.05 11.41
CA TRP A 49 4.10 4.06 10.34
C TRP A 49 2.73 3.74 9.75
N LEU A 50 1.65 3.87 10.53
CA LEU A 50 0.30 3.78 10.00
C LEU A 50 0.02 4.91 8.99
N PHE A 51 0.28 6.16 9.36
CA PHE A 51 0.08 7.27 8.43
C PHE A 51 0.99 7.18 7.20
N TRP A 52 2.24 6.74 7.38
CA TRP A 52 3.13 6.47 6.25
C TRP A 52 2.55 5.45 5.30
N SER A 53 2.15 4.29 5.82
CA SER A 53 1.57 3.20 5.03
C SER A 53 0.28 3.61 4.32
N MET A 54 -0.58 4.39 4.98
CA MET A 54 -1.79 4.96 4.36
C MET A 54 -1.44 5.86 3.17
N LYS A 55 -0.45 6.76 3.33
CA LYS A 55 0.01 7.66 2.25
C LYS A 55 0.60 6.87 1.08
N GLU A 56 1.45 5.89 1.35
CA GLU A 56 2.08 5.04 0.32
C GLU A 56 1.05 4.19 -0.44
N ALA A 57 0.08 3.61 0.25
CA ALA A 57 -1.01 2.88 -0.41
C ALA A 57 -1.85 3.81 -1.30
N ALA A 58 -2.25 4.97 -0.80
CA ALA A 58 -3.00 5.97 -1.56
C ALA A 58 -2.17 6.52 -2.74
N TYR A 59 -0.88 6.76 -2.55
CA TYR A 59 0.03 7.20 -3.62
C TYR A 59 0.14 6.16 -4.74
N LYS A 60 0.29 4.87 -4.42
CA LYS A 60 0.32 3.80 -5.43
C LYS A 60 -0.99 3.74 -6.21
N CYS A 61 -2.14 3.87 -5.54
CA CYS A 61 -3.45 3.98 -6.17
C CYS A 61 -3.52 5.19 -7.11
N HIS A 62 -3.07 6.36 -6.65
CA HIS A 62 -3.01 7.60 -7.43
C HIS A 62 -2.12 7.47 -8.68
N VAL A 63 -0.91 6.91 -8.53
CA VAL A 63 0.01 6.71 -9.67
C VAL A 63 -0.57 5.76 -10.71
N GLN A 64 -1.32 4.74 -10.29
CA GLN A 64 -2.04 3.86 -11.22
C GLN A 64 -3.08 4.62 -12.05
N GLN A 65 -3.77 5.59 -11.45
CA GLN A 65 -4.81 6.37 -12.10
C GLN A 65 -4.23 7.39 -13.08
N PHE A 66 -3.28 8.19 -12.60
CA PHE A 66 -2.80 9.37 -13.32
C PHE A 66 -1.51 9.13 -14.12
N GLN A 67 -0.88 7.96 -13.99
CA GLN A 67 0.35 7.58 -14.70
C GLN A 67 1.48 8.60 -14.52
N LYS A 68 1.55 9.24 -13.36
CA LYS A 68 2.56 10.28 -13.04
C LYS A 68 3.13 10.07 -11.64
N ARG A 69 4.46 10.05 -11.54
CA ARG A 69 5.17 10.05 -10.25
C ARG A 69 5.49 11.47 -9.80
N PHE A 70 5.41 11.68 -8.50
CA PHE A 70 5.87 12.90 -7.83
C PHE A 70 6.13 12.57 -6.35
N PHE A 71 6.80 13.45 -5.64
CA PHE A 71 7.02 13.30 -4.20
C PHE A 71 6.38 14.45 -3.45
N ALA A 72 5.28 14.21 -2.79
CA ALA A 72 4.54 15.21 -2.01
C ALA A 72 3.72 14.55 -0.88
N PRO A 73 4.35 13.87 0.09
CA PRO A 73 3.65 13.10 1.13
C PRO A 73 2.72 13.97 1.99
N GLN A 74 3.05 15.22 2.22
CA GLN A 74 2.18 16.15 2.97
C GLN A 74 0.87 16.49 2.26
N LYS A 75 0.78 16.30 0.93
CA LYS A 75 -0.47 16.52 0.18
C LYS A 75 -1.46 15.36 0.32
N PHE A 76 -1.01 14.20 0.80
CA PHE A 76 -1.86 13.05 1.12
C PHE A 76 -2.29 13.15 2.59
N LEU A 77 -3.48 13.67 2.83
CA LEU A 77 -3.99 13.97 4.17
C LEU A 77 -4.70 12.74 4.76
N CYS A 78 -4.14 12.16 5.81
CA CYS A 78 -4.70 10.99 6.48
C CYS A 78 -5.77 11.38 7.50
N LYS A 79 -6.87 10.61 7.53
CA LYS A 79 -7.89 10.65 8.57
C LYS A 79 -8.29 9.23 8.95
N ILE A 80 -8.11 8.87 10.22
CA ILE A 80 -8.59 7.61 10.78
C ILE A 80 -10.10 7.74 11.02
N LEU A 81 -10.86 6.72 10.65
CA LEU A 81 -12.31 6.63 10.84
C LEU A 81 -12.68 5.58 11.89
N SER A 82 -11.92 4.49 11.97
CA SER A 82 -12.07 3.42 12.96
C SER A 82 -10.72 2.74 13.21
N ASN A 83 -10.68 1.69 14.02
CA ASN A 83 -9.48 0.88 14.26
C ASN A 83 -9.01 0.04 13.07
N GLN A 84 -9.75 0.03 11.95
CA GLN A 84 -9.41 -0.75 10.74
C GLN A 84 -9.66 0.02 9.44
N SER A 85 -10.10 1.28 9.53
CA SER A 85 -10.44 2.06 8.35
C SER A 85 -10.09 3.54 8.49
N GLY A 86 -9.85 4.16 7.35
CA GLY A 86 -9.56 5.58 7.24
C GLY A 86 -9.80 6.08 5.83
N ILE A 87 -9.41 7.31 5.61
CA ILE A 87 -9.33 7.92 4.30
C ILE A 87 -8.01 8.64 4.14
N VAL A 88 -7.56 8.74 2.90
CA VAL A 88 -6.50 9.66 2.50
C VAL A 88 -7.06 10.58 1.44
N GLN A 89 -6.98 11.88 1.69
CA GLN A 89 -7.41 12.91 0.75
C GLN A 89 -6.20 13.50 0.02
N PHE A 90 -6.28 13.60 -1.29
CA PHE A 90 -5.33 14.33 -2.13
C PHE A 90 -6.10 15.29 -3.03
N ASN A 91 -5.99 16.61 -2.78
CA ASN A 91 -6.85 17.63 -3.39
C ASN A 91 -8.35 17.29 -3.19
N THR A 92 -9.10 17.11 -4.28
CA THR A 92 -10.51 16.71 -4.27
C THR A 92 -10.73 15.19 -4.25
N LEU A 93 -9.67 14.40 -4.41
CA LEU A 93 -9.75 12.94 -4.47
C LEU A 93 -9.72 12.34 -3.07
N ILE A 94 -10.53 11.29 -2.86
CA ILE A 94 -10.58 10.54 -1.61
C ILE A 94 -10.23 9.08 -1.93
N TYR A 95 -9.27 8.53 -1.21
CA TYR A 95 -8.91 7.12 -1.21
C TYR A 95 -9.42 6.50 0.08
N HIS A 96 -10.25 5.46 -0.05
CA HIS A 96 -10.75 4.68 1.08
C HIS A 96 -9.69 3.69 1.53
N ILE A 97 -9.38 3.70 2.81
CA ILE A 97 -8.32 2.92 3.40
C ILE A 97 -8.91 1.82 4.28
N LYS A 98 -8.44 0.59 4.07
CA LYS A 98 -8.55 -0.51 5.03
C LYS A 98 -7.16 -0.86 5.53
N TYR A 99 -7.01 -1.07 6.84
CA TYR A 99 -5.71 -1.39 7.41
C TYR A 99 -5.80 -2.40 8.56
N ILE A 100 -4.68 -3.04 8.82
CA ILE A 100 -4.45 -3.94 9.96
C ILE A 100 -3.18 -3.45 10.64
N VAL A 101 -3.24 -3.26 11.95
CA VAL A 101 -2.08 -2.98 12.81
C VAL A 101 -1.93 -4.16 13.77
N THR A 102 -0.73 -4.70 13.84
CA THR A 102 -0.33 -5.76 14.78
C THR A 102 0.98 -5.37 15.46
N ASN A 103 1.46 -6.16 16.39
CA ASN A 103 2.77 -5.93 17.04
C ASN A 103 3.95 -6.10 16.05
N ASN A 104 3.75 -6.74 14.90
CA ASN A 104 4.80 -7.11 13.96
C ASN A 104 4.74 -6.34 12.65
N TYR A 105 3.56 -5.94 12.20
CA TYR A 105 3.40 -5.27 10.92
C TYR A 105 2.18 -4.34 10.87
N ILE A 106 2.23 -3.39 9.94
CA ILE A 106 1.08 -2.61 9.49
C ILE A 106 0.86 -2.94 8.02
N TYR A 107 -0.37 -3.32 7.67
CA TYR A 107 -0.76 -3.56 6.28
C TYR A 107 -1.92 -2.65 5.89
N THR A 108 -1.80 -1.97 4.77
CA THR A 108 -2.77 -0.98 4.30
C THR A 108 -3.15 -1.23 2.85
N VAL A 109 -4.45 -1.11 2.55
CA VAL A 109 -4.99 -1.11 1.19
C VAL A 109 -5.78 0.17 0.96
N ALA A 110 -5.53 0.83 -0.16
CA ALA A 110 -6.24 2.02 -0.63
C ALA A 110 -7.01 1.72 -1.90
N ILE A 111 -8.26 2.17 -1.99
CA ILE A 111 -9.16 2.03 -3.14
C ILE A 111 -9.88 3.34 -3.42
N GLU A 112 -10.21 3.59 -4.70
CA GLU A 112 -10.94 4.81 -5.11
C GLU A 112 -12.42 4.79 -4.72
N LYS A 113 -13.04 3.61 -4.63
CA LYS A 113 -14.47 3.42 -4.32
C LYS A 113 -14.63 2.40 -3.21
N ASN A 114 -15.49 2.66 -2.25
CA ASN A 114 -15.59 1.85 -1.02
C ASN A 114 -16.13 0.43 -1.24
N ASP A 115 -17.02 0.23 -2.21
CA ASP A 115 -17.77 -1.03 -2.38
C ASP A 115 -17.19 -1.96 -3.45
N ILE A 116 -15.87 -1.92 -3.64
CA ILE A 116 -15.20 -2.77 -4.63
C ILE A 116 -14.81 -4.11 -4.03
N LYS A 117 -15.24 -5.19 -4.68
CA LYS A 117 -14.74 -6.54 -4.36
C LYS A 117 -13.27 -6.65 -4.75
N MET A 118 -12.44 -7.01 -3.81
CA MET A 118 -11.01 -7.18 -4.02
C MET A 118 -10.49 -8.45 -3.34
N VAL A 119 -9.47 -9.03 -3.89
CA VAL A 119 -8.63 -10.03 -3.23
C VAL A 119 -7.44 -9.30 -2.63
N SER A 120 -7.18 -9.53 -1.36
CA SER A 120 -6.02 -8.99 -0.65
C SER A 120 -5.38 -10.08 0.19
N LYS A 121 -4.08 -10.28 0.04
CA LYS A 121 -3.31 -11.31 0.75
C LYS A 121 -2.02 -10.75 1.27
N LEU A 122 -1.73 -11.09 2.52
CA LEU A 122 -0.48 -10.84 3.22
C LEU A 122 0.11 -12.18 3.65
N PHE A 123 1.44 -12.28 3.66
CA PHE A 123 2.16 -13.49 4.04
C PHE A 123 3.56 -13.16 4.54
N PHE A 124 4.08 -14.05 5.37
CA PHE A 124 5.46 -14.02 5.83
C PHE A 124 6.41 -14.56 4.74
N ILE A 125 7.62 -14.01 4.66
CA ILE A 125 8.68 -14.40 3.72
C ILE A 125 9.93 -14.74 4.52
N ASP A 126 10.33 -16.01 4.51
CA ASP A 126 11.47 -16.51 5.28
C ASP A 126 12.83 -16.03 4.73
N THR A 127 12.85 -15.63 3.46
CA THR A 127 14.07 -15.21 2.78
C THR A 127 13.90 -13.89 2.07
N ILE A 128 14.88 -13.01 2.22
CA ILE A 128 14.90 -11.70 1.55
C ILE A 128 15.28 -11.88 0.06
N LEU A 129 15.90 -13.01 -0.30
CA LEU A 129 16.29 -13.30 -1.68
C LEU A 129 15.05 -13.57 -2.55
N ASN A 130 15.01 -12.88 -3.70
CA ASN A 130 13.94 -13.07 -4.70
C ASN A 130 12.49 -12.77 -4.22
N THR A 131 12.31 -11.88 -3.24
CA THR A 131 11.01 -11.48 -2.70
C THR A 131 9.98 -11.19 -3.78
N THR A 132 10.36 -10.44 -4.81
CA THR A 132 9.47 -10.14 -5.95
C THR A 132 8.98 -11.41 -6.65
N LYS A 133 9.85 -12.39 -6.90
CA LYS A 133 9.47 -13.67 -7.53
C LYS A 133 8.56 -14.51 -6.64
N ILE A 134 8.76 -14.47 -5.32
CA ILE A 134 7.89 -15.16 -4.36
C ILE A 134 6.48 -14.57 -4.41
N ILE A 135 6.35 -13.24 -4.40
CA ILE A 135 5.07 -12.56 -4.51
C ILE A 135 4.39 -12.90 -5.84
N ASP A 136 5.13 -12.86 -6.95
CA ASP A 136 4.59 -13.15 -8.27
C ASP A 136 4.07 -14.59 -8.37
N LYS A 137 4.78 -15.58 -7.84
CA LYS A 137 4.29 -16.97 -7.73
C LYS A 137 3.02 -17.09 -6.91
N LYS A 138 2.92 -16.36 -5.78
CA LYS A 138 1.72 -16.36 -4.95
C LYS A 138 0.53 -15.70 -5.66
N ILE A 139 0.75 -14.66 -6.46
CA ILE A 139 -0.30 -14.06 -7.31
C ILE A 139 -0.74 -15.06 -8.39
N GLN A 140 0.21 -15.69 -9.10
CA GLN A 140 -0.08 -16.66 -10.15
C GLN A 140 -0.97 -17.81 -9.67
N ALA A 141 -0.83 -18.24 -8.41
CA ALA A 141 -1.65 -19.29 -7.82
C ALA A 141 -3.17 -18.97 -7.70
N TYR A 142 -3.56 -17.70 -7.90
CA TYR A 142 -4.97 -17.29 -7.95
C TYR A 142 -5.60 -17.38 -9.34
N PHE A 143 -4.82 -17.71 -10.35
CA PHE A 143 -5.31 -17.77 -11.73
C PHE A 143 -5.22 -19.19 -12.24
N SER A 144 -6.29 -19.66 -12.88
CA SER A 144 -6.37 -21.01 -13.46
C SER A 144 -5.49 -21.20 -14.69
N SER A 145 -5.14 -20.11 -15.36
CA SER A 145 -4.27 -20.09 -16.53
C SER A 145 -2.93 -19.40 -16.25
N ALA A 146 -1.93 -19.71 -17.06
CA ALA A 146 -0.63 -19.09 -16.93
C ALA A 146 -0.69 -17.56 -17.16
N ILE A 147 -0.22 -16.81 -16.20
CA ILE A 147 -0.12 -15.36 -16.28
C ILE A 147 1.33 -14.90 -16.15
N GLN A 148 1.63 -13.72 -16.70
CA GLN A 148 2.89 -13.00 -16.51
C GLN A 148 2.62 -11.68 -15.82
N ILE A 149 3.48 -11.30 -14.87
CA ILE A 149 3.42 -10.01 -14.19
C ILE A 149 4.57 -9.14 -14.69
N LYS A 150 4.25 -8.04 -15.34
CA LYS A 150 5.23 -7.06 -15.86
C LYS A 150 4.98 -5.70 -15.23
N LYS A 151 6.05 -4.92 -15.03
CA LYS A 151 5.96 -3.54 -14.56
C LYS A 151 6.20 -2.59 -15.74
N ASN A 152 5.45 -1.48 -15.78
CA ASN A 152 5.75 -0.39 -16.70
C ASN A 152 6.93 0.47 -16.19
N ALA A 153 7.30 1.52 -16.94
CA ALA A 153 8.37 2.46 -16.56
C ALA A 153 8.12 3.18 -15.21
N LEU A 154 6.86 3.26 -14.78
CA LEU A 154 6.48 3.81 -13.47
C LEU A 154 6.50 2.76 -12.35
N GLY A 155 6.87 1.50 -12.64
CA GLY A 155 6.88 0.41 -11.67
C GLY A 155 5.50 -0.12 -11.31
N ILE A 156 4.45 0.26 -12.05
CA ILE A 156 3.08 -0.24 -11.86
C ILE A 156 3.02 -1.67 -12.41
N PRO A 157 2.58 -2.67 -11.60
CA PRO A 157 2.44 -4.03 -12.07
C PRO A 157 1.18 -4.20 -12.91
N PHE A 158 1.29 -5.01 -13.97
CA PHE A 158 0.20 -5.43 -14.84
C PHE A 158 0.23 -6.95 -15.01
N ILE A 159 -0.95 -7.54 -15.13
CA ILE A 159 -1.13 -8.96 -15.44
C ILE A 159 -1.33 -9.12 -16.93
N TYR A 160 -0.59 -10.03 -17.52
CA TYR A 160 -0.70 -10.46 -18.91
C TYR A 160 -1.12 -11.93 -18.96
N GLN A 161 -2.06 -12.25 -19.84
CA GLN A 161 -2.53 -13.59 -20.11
C GLN A 161 -2.50 -13.79 -21.63
N ASN A 162 -1.95 -14.90 -22.12
CA ASN A 162 -1.77 -15.14 -23.56
C ASN A 162 -1.11 -13.96 -24.31
N SER A 163 -0.12 -13.32 -23.67
CA SER A 163 0.60 -12.13 -24.16
C SER A 163 -0.23 -10.84 -24.23
N GLU A 164 -1.51 -10.86 -23.88
CA GLU A 164 -2.37 -9.69 -23.82
C GLU A 164 -2.45 -9.14 -22.38
N LYS A 165 -2.50 -7.82 -22.26
CA LYS A 165 -2.66 -7.15 -20.97
C LYS A 165 -4.10 -7.29 -20.52
N THR A 166 -4.29 -7.85 -19.32
CA THR A 166 -5.62 -7.97 -18.71
C THR A 166 -6.12 -6.64 -18.16
N THR A 167 -7.42 -6.61 -17.86
CA THR A 167 -8.10 -5.51 -17.19
C THR A 167 -7.93 -5.51 -15.66
N ILE A 168 -7.36 -6.58 -15.09
CA ILE A 168 -7.16 -6.74 -13.65
C ILE A 168 -6.22 -5.67 -13.11
N THR A 169 -6.68 -4.91 -12.14
CA THR A 169 -5.87 -3.92 -11.44
C THR A 169 -5.13 -4.60 -10.28
N LEU A 170 -3.80 -4.57 -10.32
CA LEU A 170 -2.91 -5.23 -9.36
C LEU A 170 -2.05 -4.23 -8.63
N THR A 171 -1.83 -4.47 -7.34
CA THR A 171 -0.79 -3.82 -6.53
C THR A 171 -0.04 -4.88 -5.72
N LYS A 172 1.26 -4.67 -5.49
CA LYS A 172 2.10 -5.54 -4.65
C LYS A 172 3.14 -4.76 -3.90
N THR A 173 3.48 -5.22 -2.72
CA THR A 173 4.43 -4.58 -1.80
C THR A 173 5.18 -5.62 -0.98
N HIS A 174 6.34 -5.22 -0.46
CA HIS A 174 7.07 -5.99 0.55
C HIS A 174 7.91 -5.04 1.42
N HIS A 175 8.10 -5.43 2.66
CA HIS A 175 9.04 -4.80 3.58
C HIS A 175 9.49 -5.83 4.62
N GLY A 176 10.80 -5.95 4.85
CA GLY A 176 11.36 -6.96 5.74
C GLY A 176 10.90 -8.37 5.36
N ASN A 177 10.35 -9.06 6.34
CA ASN A 177 9.87 -10.44 6.22
C ASN A 177 8.41 -10.53 5.78
N TYR A 178 7.81 -9.46 5.26
CA TYR A 178 6.41 -9.47 4.83
C TYR A 178 6.26 -9.10 3.37
N GLY A 179 5.41 -9.84 2.67
CA GLY A 179 4.95 -9.53 1.34
C GLY A 179 3.44 -9.49 1.29
N ALA A 180 2.91 -8.65 0.41
CA ALA A 180 1.47 -8.56 0.20
C ALA A 180 1.15 -8.18 -1.23
N PHE A 181 -0.05 -8.57 -1.66
CA PHE A 181 -0.64 -8.10 -2.90
C PHE A 181 -2.13 -7.89 -2.74
N ALA A 182 -2.69 -7.06 -3.59
CA ALA A 182 -4.13 -6.94 -3.74
C ALA A 182 -4.49 -6.71 -5.21
N PHE A 183 -5.64 -7.22 -5.64
CA PHE A 183 -6.16 -6.99 -6.98
C PHE A 183 -7.68 -6.90 -6.99
N ILE A 184 -8.17 -6.20 -8.01
CA ILE A 184 -9.59 -6.05 -8.29
C ILE A 184 -9.88 -6.94 -9.50
N LEU A 185 -10.85 -7.85 -9.36
CA LEU A 185 -11.40 -8.61 -10.46
C LEU A 185 -12.50 -7.77 -11.14
N ASP A 186 -12.55 -7.78 -12.46
CA ASP A 186 -13.74 -7.33 -13.16
C ASP A 186 -14.91 -8.25 -12.86
N ASN A 187 -16.11 -7.70 -12.84
CA ASN A 187 -17.34 -8.46 -12.56
C ASN A 187 -17.72 -9.47 -13.69
N GLU A 188 -16.81 -9.75 -14.62
CA GLU A 188 -17.00 -10.66 -15.76
C GLU A 188 -16.24 -12.00 -15.62
N PHE A 189 -15.80 -12.37 -14.38
CA PHE A 189 -15.24 -13.69 -14.09
C PHE A 189 -16.07 -14.46 -13.09
#